data_8f74410f17e934efa99d3e3d87615377
#
_entry.id   8f74410f17e934efa99d3e3d87615377
#
_cell.length_a   1.000
_cell.length_b   1.000
_cell.length_c   1.000
_cell.angle_alpha   90.00
_cell.angle_beta   90.00
_cell.angle_gamma   90.00
#
_symmetry.space_group_name_H-M   'P 1'
#
loop_
_entity.id
_entity.type
_entity.pdbx_description
1 polymer ?
#
loop_
_entity_poly.entity_id
_entity_poly.type
_entity_poly.pdbx_seq_one_letter_code
_entity_poly.pdbx_strand_id
1 'polypeptide(L)'
;MTGHLPEHDPWADPAGGWGPPGTADAAPSVDDAAPDSSGPEPQPVGEVVADVVAGLSVTAPGDLRPDTPAGAGLRAALGRTGLPEQIRHVTELPARQARHTDWPADAPEGLVRAFAARGVERPWLHQVRAAALAGAGTHTVLATGTASGKSLGYQLAVGTRLAADPRATALYLAPTKALAADQLTSWRALEWDGAPGLRAAPYDGDTAPQDRIWAREHASVLMTNPDMLHVGILPHHERWATFFRNLAFVVVDESHTYRGVFGSQVGILLRRLRRIAAHYRGDRP
;
A
#
# COMPACT_ATOMS: atom_id res chain seq x y z
N MET A 1 8.37 55.88 -2.01
CA MET A 1 9.58 55.00 -2.04
C MET A 1 9.13 53.62 -1.59
N THR A 2 8.75 52.81 -2.55
CA THR A 2 8.28 51.44 -2.37
C THR A 2 9.42 50.49 -2.75
N GLY A 3 10.09 49.93 -1.74
CA GLY A 3 11.15 48.95 -1.91
C GLY A 3 10.56 47.57 -2.19
N HIS A 4 10.73 47.10 -3.43
CA HIS A 4 10.46 45.74 -3.85
C HIS A 4 11.61 44.86 -3.35
N LEU A 5 11.31 43.88 -2.46
CA LEU A 5 12.23 42.82 -2.11
C LEU A 5 12.02 41.68 -3.15
N PRO A 6 13.07 41.11 -3.74
CA PRO A 6 12.92 39.99 -4.65
C PRO A 6 12.52 38.73 -3.86
N GLU A 7 11.49 38.03 -4.33
CA GLU A 7 11.12 36.69 -3.90
C GLU A 7 12.26 35.72 -4.29
N HIS A 8 13.06 35.36 -3.33
CA HIS A 8 14.02 34.27 -3.48
C HIS A 8 13.31 32.98 -3.12
N ASP A 9 12.99 32.17 -4.13
CA ASP A 9 12.52 30.81 -3.94
C ASP A 9 13.72 29.94 -3.56
N PRO A 10 13.80 29.42 -2.29
CA PRO A 10 14.93 28.61 -1.85
C PRO A 10 14.97 27.20 -2.49
N TRP A 11 14.03 26.87 -3.36
CA TRP A 11 13.91 25.55 -3.97
C TRP A 11 14.20 25.56 -5.48
N ALA A 12 14.71 26.67 -6.04
CA ALA A 12 15.00 26.84 -7.46
C ALA A 12 16.44 26.45 -7.84
N ASP A 13 17.16 25.65 -7.04
CA ASP A 13 18.48 25.17 -7.42
C ASP A 13 18.44 23.71 -7.90
N PRO A 14 18.59 23.45 -9.21
CA PRO A 14 18.53 22.10 -9.79
C PRO A 14 19.86 21.33 -9.70
N ALA A 15 20.88 21.81 -8.93
CA ALA A 15 22.22 21.22 -8.92
C ALA A 15 22.68 20.59 -7.61
N GLY A 16 21.83 20.50 -6.58
CA GLY A 16 22.16 19.89 -5.28
C GLY A 16 21.75 18.41 -5.19
N GLY A 17 22.49 17.52 -5.86
CA GLY A 17 22.30 16.07 -5.72
C GLY A 17 22.67 15.56 -4.32
N TRP A 18 21.68 15.00 -3.61
CA TRP A 18 21.92 14.14 -2.46
C TRP A 18 22.36 12.76 -2.94
N GLY A 19 23.69 12.55 -3.05
CA GLY A 19 24.29 11.23 -3.16
C GLY A 19 24.50 10.63 -1.76
N PRO A 20 24.47 9.30 -1.62
CA PRO A 20 24.82 8.65 -0.35
C PRO A 20 26.28 8.96 0.03
N PRO A 21 26.62 9.00 1.34
CA PRO A 21 27.99 9.30 1.78
C PRO A 21 28.95 8.24 1.23
N GLY A 22 30.07 8.73 0.68
CA GLY A 22 31.06 7.95 -0.02
C GLY A 22 31.64 6.81 0.83
N THR A 23 31.73 5.65 0.22
CA THR A 23 32.56 4.56 0.68
C THR A 23 34.02 4.88 0.32
N ALA A 24 34.82 5.17 1.34
CA ALA A 24 36.28 5.16 1.23
C ALA A 24 36.75 3.70 1.32
N ASP A 25 37.86 3.48 0.60
CA ASP A 25 38.77 2.34 0.60
C ASP A 25 38.55 1.25 -0.42
N ALA A 26 39.38 1.34 -1.44
CA ALA A 26 39.65 0.32 -2.43
C ALA A 26 40.38 -0.88 -1.81
N ALA A 27 39.82 -2.07 -1.97
CA ALA A 27 40.53 -3.33 -1.75
C ALA A 27 41.28 -3.74 -3.03
N PRO A 28 42.40 -4.45 -2.95
CA PRO A 28 43.26 -4.74 -4.08
C PRO A 28 42.67 -5.80 -5.01
N SER A 29 42.93 -5.65 -6.32
CA SER A 29 42.62 -6.56 -7.39
C SER A 29 43.26 -7.92 -7.19
N VAL A 30 42.45 -8.99 -7.19
CA VAL A 30 42.91 -10.37 -7.36
C VAL A 30 42.64 -10.73 -8.81
N ASP A 31 43.70 -11.17 -9.50
CA ASP A 31 43.62 -11.72 -10.85
C ASP A 31 42.72 -12.97 -10.87
N ASP A 32 41.58 -12.86 -11.50
CA ASP A 32 40.65 -13.96 -11.73
C ASP A 32 40.87 -14.56 -13.11
N ALA A 33 41.40 -15.79 -13.10
CA ALA A 33 41.29 -16.68 -14.23
C ALA A 33 39.80 -17.09 -14.39
N ALA A 34 39.19 -16.73 -15.51
CA ALA A 34 37.83 -17.09 -15.84
C ALA A 34 37.63 -18.62 -15.88
N PRO A 35 36.58 -19.17 -15.21
CA PRO A 35 36.21 -20.57 -15.42
C PRO A 35 35.44 -20.71 -16.75
N ASP A 36 35.77 -21.76 -17.46
CA ASP A 36 35.17 -22.21 -18.71
C ASP A 36 33.64 -22.36 -18.57
N SER A 37 32.89 -21.49 -19.28
CA SER A 37 31.42 -21.43 -19.25
C SER A 37 30.79 -22.18 -20.42
N SER A 38 30.87 -23.52 -20.45
CA SER A 38 30.17 -24.38 -21.41
C SER A 38 28.98 -25.14 -20.80
N GLY A 39 28.32 -24.57 -19.78
CA GLY A 39 27.06 -25.08 -19.27
C GLY A 39 25.88 -24.28 -19.84
N PRO A 40 24.67 -24.87 -19.98
CA PRO A 40 23.51 -24.13 -20.43
C PRO A 40 23.22 -22.98 -19.44
N GLU A 41 23.02 -21.77 -19.99
CA GLU A 41 22.62 -20.58 -19.18
C GLU A 41 21.41 -20.91 -18.29
N PRO A 42 21.45 -20.57 -16.99
CA PRO A 42 20.31 -20.77 -16.13
C PRO A 42 19.18 -19.85 -16.58
N GLN A 43 18.04 -20.43 -16.96
CA GLN A 43 16.83 -19.66 -17.28
C GLN A 43 16.40 -18.84 -16.07
N PRO A 44 15.89 -17.61 -16.27
CA PRO A 44 15.42 -16.78 -15.16
C PRO A 44 14.29 -17.47 -14.41
N VAL A 45 14.41 -17.53 -13.09
CA VAL A 45 13.49 -18.24 -12.17
C VAL A 45 12.01 -17.89 -12.43
N GLY A 46 11.73 -16.68 -12.92
CA GLY A 46 10.40 -16.22 -13.29
C GLY A 46 9.75 -16.99 -14.45
N GLU A 47 10.51 -17.39 -15.49
CA GLU A 47 9.97 -18.16 -16.61
C GLU A 47 9.67 -19.61 -16.21
N VAL A 48 10.51 -20.22 -15.40
CA VAL A 48 10.29 -21.58 -14.90
C VAL A 48 9.04 -21.66 -14.01
N VAL A 49 8.78 -20.64 -13.20
CA VAL A 49 7.57 -20.56 -12.38
C VAL A 49 6.34 -20.35 -13.26
N ALA A 50 6.41 -19.54 -14.31
CA ALA A 50 5.31 -19.31 -15.24
C ALA A 50 4.90 -20.57 -15.98
N ASP A 51 5.87 -21.37 -16.46
CA ASP A 51 5.62 -22.66 -17.14
C ASP A 51 5.02 -23.71 -16.20
N VAL A 52 5.45 -23.75 -14.94
CA VAL A 52 4.87 -24.64 -13.92
C VAL A 52 3.42 -24.24 -13.61
N VAL A 53 3.13 -22.95 -13.52
CA VAL A 53 1.78 -22.43 -13.25
C VAL A 53 0.86 -22.61 -14.46
N ALA A 54 1.35 -22.40 -15.68
CA ALA A 54 0.58 -22.60 -16.92
C ALA A 54 0.19 -24.06 -17.16
N GLY A 55 0.97 -25.03 -16.65
CA GLY A 55 0.66 -26.46 -16.71
C GLY A 55 -0.33 -26.96 -15.65
N LEU A 56 -0.69 -26.11 -14.68
CA LEU A 56 -1.65 -26.43 -13.63
C LEU A 56 -3.04 -25.91 -14.04
N SER A 57 -3.91 -26.82 -14.48
CA SER A 57 -5.35 -26.50 -14.58
C SER A 57 -5.92 -26.32 -13.17
N VAL A 58 -5.83 -25.11 -12.63
CA VAL A 58 -6.40 -24.76 -11.31
C VAL A 58 -7.88 -24.46 -11.49
N THR A 59 -8.74 -25.39 -11.17
CA THR A 59 -10.18 -25.28 -11.36
C THR A 59 -10.92 -24.65 -10.18
N ALA A 60 -10.33 -24.53 -9.00
CA ALA A 60 -10.87 -23.74 -7.87
C ALA A 60 -9.85 -23.58 -6.73
N PRO A 61 -9.93 -22.50 -5.92
CA PRO A 61 -9.03 -22.27 -4.79
C PRO A 61 -9.12 -23.30 -3.64
N GLY A 62 -10.03 -24.25 -3.70
CA GLY A 62 -10.25 -25.29 -2.69
C GLY A 62 -9.53 -26.61 -2.93
N ASP A 63 -9.00 -26.85 -4.14
CA ASP A 63 -8.52 -28.16 -4.57
C ASP A 63 -7.01 -28.43 -4.39
N LEU A 64 -6.30 -27.55 -3.70
CA LEU A 64 -4.85 -27.70 -3.46
C LEU A 64 -4.50 -28.49 -2.18
N ARG A 65 -5.34 -29.44 -1.77
CA ARG A 65 -4.98 -30.35 -0.66
C ARG A 65 -3.87 -31.32 -1.07
N PRO A 66 -2.98 -31.74 -0.17
CA PRO A 66 -1.85 -32.61 -0.49
C PRO A 66 -2.24 -33.97 -1.12
N ASP A 67 -3.41 -34.44 -0.80
CA ASP A 67 -4.06 -35.67 -1.27
C ASP A 67 -4.95 -35.45 -2.50
N THR A 68 -5.06 -34.22 -3.01
CA THR A 68 -5.81 -33.91 -4.22
C THR A 68 -4.96 -34.10 -5.47
N PRO A 69 -5.60 -34.34 -6.65
CA PRO A 69 -4.88 -34.41 -7.93
C PRO A 69 -4.00 -33.18 -8.23
N ALA A 70 -4.39 -31.99 -7.76
CA ALA A 70 -3.63 -30.75 -7.93
C ALA A 70 -2.33 -30.73 -7.09
N GLY A 71 -2.38 -31.19 -5.83
CA GLY A 71 -1.19 -31.31 -4.98
C GLY A 71 -0.20 -32.35 -5.51
N ALA A 72 -0.71 -33.48 -6.00
CA ALA A 72 0.11 -34.50 -6.67
C ALA A 72 0.69 -33.95 -7.98
N GLY A 73 -0.06 -33.17 -8.75
CA GLY A 73 0.40 -32.49 -9.96
C GLY A 73 1.53 -31.50 -9.71
N LEU A 74 1.48 -30.72 -8.65
CA LEU A 74 2.54 -29.78 -8.27
C LEU A 74 3.85 -30.54 -7.93
N ARG A 75 3.77 -31.60 -7.13
CA ARG A 75 4.95 -32.45 -6.81
C ARG A 75 5.56 -33.07 -8.06
N ALA A 76 4.72 -33.57 -8.99
CA ALA A 76 5.18 -34.13 -10.26
C ALA A 76 5.79 -33.06 -11.19
N ALA A 77 5.23 -31.84 -11.21
CA ALA A 77 5.77 -30.71 -11.97
C ALA A 77 7.15 -30.29 -11.44
N LEU A 78 7.30 -30.12 -10.14
CA LEU A 78 8.57 -29.80 -9.48
C LEU A 78 9.62 -30.92 -9.73
N GLY A 79 9.21 -32.18 -9.73
CA GLY A 79 10.11 -33.31 -10.05
C GLY A 79 10.62 -33.28 -11.48
N ARG A 80 9.86 -32.78 -12.45
CA ARG A 80 10.26 -32.67 -13.86
C ARG A 80 11.23 -31.52 -14.17
N THR A 81 11.28 -30.49 -13.33
CA THR A 81 12.11 -29.30 -13.57
C THR A 81 13.58 -29.46 -13.14
N GLY A 82 13.99 -30.63 -12.66
CA GLY A 82 15.35 -30.83 -12.13
C GLY A 82 15.65 -30.07 -10.82
N LEU A 83 14.66 -29.42 -10.26
CA LEU A 83 14.74 -28.66 -8.99
C LEU A 83 14.71 -29.51 -7.70
N PRO A 84 14.37 -30.85 -7.70
CA PRO A 84 14.26 -31.62 -6.46
C PRO A 84 15.53 -31.59 -5.61
N GLU A 85 16.70 -31.55 -6.22
CA GLU A 85 17.97 -31.47 -5.48
C GLU A 85 18.24 -30.11 -4.82
N GLN A 86 17.58 -29.07 -5.31
CA GLN A 86 17.68 -27.70 -4.76
C GLN A 86 16.66 -27.45 -3.67
N ILE A 87 15.58 -28.24 -3.60
CA ILE A 87 14.54 -28.13 -2.57
C ILE A 87 15.07 -28.74 -1.28
N ARG A 88 15.37 -27.90 -0.30
CA ARG A 88 15.87 -28.33 1.01
C ARG A 88 14.78 -28.67 1.99
N HIS A 89 13.61 -28.01 1.86
CA HIS A 89 12.51 -28.22 2.78
C HIS A 89 11.18 -27.82 2.12
N VAL A 90 10.13 -28.60 2.37
CA VAL A 90 8.75 -28.30 1.96
C VAL A 90 7.88 -28.36 3.19
N THR A 91 7.21 -27.25 3.52
CA THR A 91 6.25 -27.19 4.60
C THR A 91 4.84 -27.10 4.02
N GLU A 92 4.00 -28.05 4.37
CA GLU A 92 2.58 -28.00 4.03
C GLU A 92 1.83 -27.22 5.11
N LEU A 93 1.21 -26.11 4.70
CA LEU A 93 0.36 -25.33 5.60
C LEU A 93 -1.07 -25.88 5.53
N PRO A 94 -1.69 -26.23 6.66
CA PRO A 94 -3.07 -26.70 6.65
C PRO A 94 -4.00 -25.60 6.11
N ALA A 95 -4.99 -26.00 5.31
CA ALA A 95 -6.02 -25.10 4.83
C ALA A 95 -6.77 -24.47 6.02
N ARG A 96 -6.88 -23.15 6.03
CA ARG A 96 -7.69 -22.43 7.01
C ARG A 96 -9.05 -22.17 6.41
N GLN A 97 -10.11 -22.44 7.17
CA GLN A 97 -11.47 -22.12 6.74
C GLN A 97 -11.63 -20.59 6.64
N ALA A 98 -12.09 -20.12 5.47
CA ALA A 98 -12.48 -18.73 5.29
C ALA A 98 -13.74 -18.44 6.13
N ARG A 99 -13.68 -17.39 6.95
CA ARG A 99 -14.83 -16.93 7.73
C ARG A 99 -15.43 -15.71 7.06
N HIS A 100 -16.40 -15.96 6.21
CA HIS A 100 -17.18 -14.91 5.56
C HIS A 100 -18.30 -14.39 6.44
N THR A 101 -18.75 -13.17 6.17
CA THR A 101 -19.92 -12.55 6.79
C THR A 101 -20.68 -11.76 5.74
N ASP A 102 -21.84 -11.23 6.09
CA ASP A 102 -22.58 -10.32 5.22
C ASP A 102 -21.97 -8.92 5.27
N TRP A 103 -22.26 -8.13 4.24
CA TRP A 103 -21.89 -6.73 4.21
C TRP A 103 -22.58 -5.96 5.34
N PRO A 104 -21.92 -4.95 5.95
CA PRO A 104 -22.59 -4.09 6.93
C PRO A 104 -23.82 -3.42 6.34
N ALA A 105 -24.87 -3.25 7.15
CA ALA A 105 -26.11 -2.65 6.70
C ALA A 105 -25.95 -1.16 6.27
N ASP A 106 -24.94 -0.48 6.78
CA ASP A 106 -24.57 0.90 6.47
C ASP A 106 -23.59 1.01 5.30
N ALA A 107 -23.14 -0.11 4.74
CA ALA A 107 -22.26 -0.10 3.56
C ALA A 107 -23.03 0.42 2.33
N PRO A 108 -22.50 1.44 1.62
CA PRO A 108 -23.16 1.95 0.43
C PRO A 108 -23.31 0.87 -0.63
N GLU A 109 -24.50 0.71 -1.20
CA GLU A 109 -24.76 -0.30 -2.24
C GLU A 109 -23.81 -0.18 -3.45
N GLY A 110 -23.48 1.05 -3.86
CA GLY A 110 -22.52 1.29 -4.94
C GLY A 110 -21.15 0.75 -4.62
N LEU A 111 -20.67 0.93 -3.37
CA LEU A 111 -19.40 0.40 -2.90
C LEU A 111 -19.42 -1.14 -2.86
N VAL A 112 -20.51 -1.73 -2.39
CA VAL A 112 -20.68 -3.19 -2.37
C VAL A 112 -20.65 -3.75 -3.80
N ARG A 113 -21.35 -3.11 -4.75
CA ARG A 113 -21.30 -3.50 -6.18
C ARG A 113 -19.88 -3.37 -6.76
N ALA A 114 -19.14 -2.31 -6.41
CA ALA A 114 -17.76 -2.14 -6.86
C ALA A 114 -16.83 -3.26 -6.34
N PHE A 115 -17.02 -3.72 -5.11
CA PHE A 115 -16.30 -4.88 -4.58
C PHE A 115 -16.75 -6.18 -5.27
N ALA A 116 -18.04 -6.38 -5.50
CA ALA A 116 -18.57 -7.55 -6.19
C ALA A 116 -18.02 -7.66 -7.63
N ALA A 117 -17.92 -6.53 -8.35
CA ALA A 117 -17.31 -6.48 -9.68
C ALA A 117 -15.83 -6.90 -9.69
N ARG A 118 -15.15 -6.85 -8.53
CA ARG A 118 -13.78 -7.33 -8.31
C ARG A 118 -13.71 -8.76 -7.78
N GLY A 119 -14.83 -9.50 -7.79
CA GLY A 119 -14.92 -10.89 -7.34
C GLY A 119 -15.11 -11.06 -5.83
N VAL A 120 -15.42 -9.99 -5.10
CA VAL A 120 -15.72 -10.09 -3.66
C VAL A 120 -17.22 -10.11 -3.43
N GLU A 121 -17.81 -11.29 -3.51
CA GLU A 121 -19.27 -11.47 -3.25
C GLU A 121 -19.59 -11.28 -1.77
N ARG A 122 -18.78 -11.86 -0.90
CA ARG A 122 -18.92 -11.76 0.56
C ARG A 122 -17.59 -11.41 1.21
N PRO A 123 -17.55 -10.39 2.08
CA PRO A 123 -16.31 -10.01 2.77
C PRO A 123 -15.93 -11.05 3.83
N TRP A 124 -14.69 -11.04 4.20
CA TRP A 124 -14.23 -11.82 5.34
C TRP A 124 -14.57 -11.11 6.64
N LEU A 125 -14.86 -11.89 7.67
CA LEU A 125 -15.23 -11.38 9.00
C LEU A 125 -14.22 -10.35 9.55
N HIS A 126 -12.91 -10.57 9.38
CA HIS A 126 -11.89 -9.64 9.87
C HIS A 126 -11.92 -8.27 9.14
N GLN A 127 -12.32 -8.25 7.85
CA GLN A 127 -12.44 -7.03 7.06
C GLN A 127 -13.60 -6.16 7.57
N VAL A 128 -14.78 -6.77 7.74
CA VAL A 128 -15.96 -6.07 8.27
C VAL A 128 -15.74 -5.61 9.70
N ARG A 129 -15.16 -6.46 10.55
CA ARG A 129 -14.85 -6.10 11.93
C ARG A 129 -13.87 -4.93 12.03
N ALA A 130 -12.84 -4.91 11.18
CA ALA A 130 -11.90 -3.79 11.14
C ALA A 130 -12.56 -2.51 10.65
N ALA A 131 -13.41 -2.58 9.61
CA ALA A 131 -14.16 -1.44 9.11
C ALA A 131 -15.10 -0.87 10.19
N ALA A 132 -15.83 -1.73 10.89
CA ALA A 132 -16.73 -1.32 11.98
C ALA A 132 -15.99 -0.63 13.14
N LEU A 133 -14.87 -1.20 13.60
CA LEU A 133 -14.05 -0.62 14.66
C LEU A 133 -13.47 0.74 14.25
N ALA A 134 -12.92 0.84 13.02
CA ALA A 134 -12.38 2.08 12.51
C ALA A 134 -13.48 3.14 12.33
N GLY A 135 -14.66 2.74 11.81
CA GLY A 135 -15.81 3.63 11.68
C GLY A 135 -16.33 4.17 13.01
N ALA A 136 -16.22 3.38 14.07
CA ALA A 136 -16.53 3.79 15.44
C ALA A 136 -15.42 4.64 16.11
N GLY A 137 -14.36 5.02 15.37
CA GLY A 137 -13.25 5.83 15.88
C GLY A 137 -12.21 5.06 16.70
N THR A 138 -12.26 3.71 16.68
CA THR A 138 -11.28 2.88 17.38
C THR A 138 -10.04 2.67 16.53
N HIS A 139 -8.85 2.95 17.09
CA HIS A 139 -7.59 2.62 16.45
C HIS A 139 -7.46 1.11 16.27
N THR A 140 -7.28 0.66 15.03
CA THR A 140 -7.37 -0.75 14.67
C THR A 140 -6.10 -1.21 13.98
N VAL A 141 -5.57 -2.36 14.36
CA VAL A 141 -4.46 -3.04 13.68
C VAL A 141 -4.97 -4.32 13.03
N LEU A 142 -4.72 -4.45 11.72
CA LEU A 142 -5.01 -5.66 10.95
C LEU A 142 -3.73 -6.51 10.83
N ALA A 143 -3.55 -7.46 11.73
CA ALA A 143 -2.42 -8.39 11.74
C ALA A 143 -2.85 -9.74 11.13
N THR A 144 -2.99 -9.79 9.82
CA THR A 144 -3.33 -11.02 9.08
C THR A 144 -2.24 -11.33 8.04
N GLY A 145 -2.17 -12.57 7.58
CA GLY A 145 -1.19 -13.00 6.56
C GLY A 145 -1.26 -12.19 5.27
N THR A 146 -0.25 -12.34 4.43
CA THR A 146 -0.25 -11.77 3.07
C THR A 146 -1.43 -12.33 2.26
N ALA A 147 -1.88 -11.57 1.27
CA ALA A 147 -3.03 -11.92 0.41
C ALA A 147 -4.36 -12.20 1.14
N SER A 148 -4.51 -11.72 2.40
CA SER A 148 -5.76 -11.84 3.17
C SER A 148 -6.77 -10.73 2.89
N GLY A 149 -6.55 -9.91 1.86
CA GLY A 149 -7.46 -8.83 1.49
C GLY A 149 -7.60 -7.72 2.54
N LYS A 150 -6.54 -7.40 3.30
CA LYS A 150 -6.53 -6.32 4.31
C LYS A 150 -7.06 -4.99 3.77
N SER A 151 -6.77 -4.71 2.49
CA SER A 151 -7.15 -3.45 1.83
C SER A 151 -8.66 -3.20 1.88
N LEU A 152 -9.49 -4.24 1.72
CA LEU A 152 -10.93 -4.11 1.80
C LEU A 152 -11.38 -3.56 3.16
N GLY A 153 -10.73 -3.94 4.26
CA GLY A 153 -11.12 -3.48 5.60
C GLY A 153 -11.05 -1.96 5.75
N TYR A 154 -9.96 -1.33 5.34
CA TYR A 154 -9.85 0.13 5.40
C TYR A 154 -10.59 0.83 4.24
N GLN A 155 -10.66 0.22 3.06
CA GLN A 155 -11.41 0.76 1.93
C GLN A 155 -12.91 0.80 2.23
N LEU A 156 -13.45 -0.21 2.90
CA LEU A 156 -14.84 -0.25 3.34
C LEU A 156 -15.13 0.86 4.37
N ALA A 157 -14.27 1.01 5.38
CA ALA A 157 -14.44 2.06 6.40
C ALA A 157 -14.42 3.47 5.79
N VAL A 158 -13.41 3.75 4.96
CA VAL A 158 -13.23 5.05 4.30
C VAL A 158 -14.36 5.31 3.31
N GLY A 159 -14.72 4.33 2.47
CA GLY A 159 -15.79 4.47 1.48
C GLY A 159 -17.16 4.73 2.12
N THR A 160 -17.50 4.01 3.19
CA THR A 160 -18.72 4.23 3.97
C THR A 160 -18.74 5.65 4.56
N ARG A 161 -17.62 6.11 5.11
CA ARG A 161 -17.52 7.47 5.66
C ARG A 161 -17.67 8.55 4.58
N LEU A 162 -17.02 8.38 3.42
CA LEU A 162 -17.11 9.33 2.30
C LEU A 162 -18.51 9.41 1.69
N ALA A 163 -19.24 8.31 1.68
CA ALA A 163 -20.65 8.30 1.26
C ALA A 163 -21.55 9.08 2.23
N ALA A 164 -21.27 8.97 3.53
CA ALA A 164 -22.03 9.69 4.56
C ALA A 164 -21.62 11.17 4.67
N ASP A 165 -20.36 11.50 4.44
CA ASP A 165 -19.83 12.87 4.47
C ASP A 165 -18.82 13.07 3.33
N PRO A 166 -19.24 13.64 2.20
CA PRO A 166 -18.38 13.86 1.03
C PRO A 166 -17.19 14.81 1.27
N ARG A 167 -17.18 15.52 2.40
CA ARG A 167 -16.05 16.37 2.79
C ARG A 167 -14.98 15.61 3.58
N ALA A 168 -15.30 14.43 4.10
CA ALA A 168 -14.33 13.62 4.82
C ALA A 168 -13.09 13.33 3.98
N THR A 169 -11.95 13.25 4.63
CA THR A 169 -10.69 12.92 3.97
C THR A 169 -10.00 11.77 4.67
N ALA A 170 -9.16 11.06 3.93
CA ALA A 170 -8.32 9.98 4.42
C ALA A 170 -6.89 10.15 3.93
N LEU A 171 -5.93 9.89 4.81
CA LEU A 171 -4.51 9.85 4.47
C LEU A 171 -4.06 8.40 4.44
N TYR A 172 -3.49 7.98 3.31
CA TYR A 172 -2.88 6.67 3.16
C TYR A 172 -1.35 6.81 3.09
N LEU A 173 -0.67 6.14 4.03
CA LEU A 173 0.79 6.12 4.12
C LEU A 173 1.31 4.76 3.67
N ALA A 174 2.04 4.74 2.55
CA ALA A 174 2.77 3.59 2.06
C ALA A 174 4.28 3.72 2.35
N PRO A 175 4.99 2.63 2.62
CA PRO A 175 6.44 2.68 2.77
C PRO A 175 7.18 2.96 1.46
N THR A 176 6.59 2.61 0.32
CA THR A 176 7.19 2.79 -1.01
C THR A 176 6.22 3.41 -2.01
N LYS A 177 6.74 4.11 -3.01
CA LYS A 177 5.95 4.67 -4.12
C LYS A 177 5.24 3.59 -4.93
N ALA A 178 5.90 2.44 -5.18
CA ALA A 178 5.31 1.32 -5.92
C ALA A 178 4.04 0.80 -5.24
N LEU A 179 4.10 0.58 -3.92
CA LEU A 179 2.92 0.14 -3.16
C LEU A 179 1.80 1.20 -3.17
N ALA A 180 2.16 2.49 -3.09
CA ALA A 180 1.19 3.56 -3.22
C ALA A 180 0.49 3.55 -4.59
N ALA A 181 1.23 3.30 -5.67
CA ALA A 181 0.68 3.22 -7.03
C ALA A 181 -0.27 2.04 -7.21
N ASP A 182 0.09 0.85 -6.70
CA ASP A 182 -0.79 -0.33 -6.72
C ASP A 182 -2.10 -0.07 -5.96
N GLN A 183 -1.99 0.53 -4.79
CA GLN A 183 -3.16 0.88 -3.98
C GLN A 183 -3.99 2.00 -4.62
N LEU A 184 -3.37 2.95 -5.32
CA LEU A 184 -4.10 3.98 -6.08
C LEU A 184 -5.00 3.35 -7.15
N THR A 185 -4.46 2.37 -7.90
CA THR A 185 -5.25 1.59 -8.87
C THR A 185 -6.42 0.88 -8.19
N SER A 186 -6.17 0.28 -7.02
CA SER A 186 -7.21 -0.36 -6.21
C SER A 186 -8.30 0.62 -5.77
N TRP A 187 -7.94 1.84 -5.37
CA TRP A 187 -8.89 2.88 -4.98
C TRP A 187 -9.72 3.39 -6.15
N ARG A 188 -9.09 3.65 -7.30
CA ARG A 188 -9.78 4.08 -8.52
C ARG A 188 -10.79 3.05 -9.01
N ALA A 189 -10.49 1.77 -8.84
CA ALA A 189 -11.43 0.70 -9.17
C ALA A 189 -12.65 0.60 -8.23
N LEU A 190 -12.70 1.41 -7.17
CA LEU A 190 -13.84 1.52 -6.25
C LEU A 190 -14.68 2.78 -6.50
N GLU A 191 -14.42 3.53 -7.56
CA GLU A 191 -15.31 4.62 -7.97
C GLU A 191 -16.67 4.04 -8.37
N TRP A 192 -17.76 4.62 -7.84
CA TRP A 192 -19.12 4.23 -8.16
C TRP A 192 -20.03 5.44 -8.34
N ASP A 193 -21.09 5.28 -9.10
CA ASP A 193 -22.12 6.31 -9.26
C ASP A 193 -22.76 6.61 -7.89
N GLY A 194 -22.73 7.87 -7.48
CA GLY A 194 -23.20 8.29 -6.15
C GLY A 194 -22.08 8.39 -5.09
N ALA A 195 -20.81 8.23 -5.47
CA ALA A 195 -19.66 8.54 -4.63
C ALA A 195 -18.98 9.86 -5.03
N PRO A 196 -19.63 11.01 -4.91
CA PRO A 196 -19.07 12.28 -5.37
C PRO A 196 -17.80 12.68 -4.60
N GLY A 197 -17.51 11.98 -3.49
CA GLY A 197 -16.37 12.26 -2.63
C GLY A 197 -15.15 11.38 -2.83
N LEU A 198 -15.24 10.24 -3.53
CA LEU A 198 -14.08 9.35 -3.70
C LEU A 198 -13.15 9.82 -4.81
N ARG A 199 -12.14 10.59 -4.44
CA ARG A 199 -11.09 11.08 -5.32
C ARG A 199 -9.74 10.73 -4.71
N ALA A 200 -9.17 9.60 -5.17
CA ALA A 200 -7.86 9.16 -4.74
C ALA A 200 -6.76 9.80 -5.60
N ALA A 201 -5.77 10.41 -4.96
CA ALA A 201 -4.65 11.06 -5.62
C ALA A 201 -3.31 10.72 -4.96
N PRO A 202 -2.24 10.52 -5.76
CA PRO A 202 -0.90 10.42 -5.25
C PRO A 202 -0.37 11.81 -4.88
N TYR A 203 0.50 11.85 -3.87
CA TYR A 203 1.24 13.05 -3.49
C TYR A 203 2.63 12.66 -3.02
N ASP A 204 3.58 12.69 -3.92
CA ASP A 204 4.97 12.30 -3.68
C ASP A 204 5.95 13.18 -4.48
N GLY A 205 7.24 12.82 -4.46
CA GLY A 205 8.28 13.57 -5.16
C GLY A 205 8.12 13.61 -6.68
N ASP A 206 7.46 12.62 -7.28
CA ASP A 206 7.30 12.50 -8.75
C ASP A 206 5.97 13.09 -9.24
N THR A 207 5.06 13.45 -8.31
CA THR A 207 3.77 14.08 -8.66
C THR A 207 3.99 15.44 -9.29
N ALA A 208 3.46 15.66 -10.49
CA ALA A 208 3.60 16.92 -11.21
C ALA A 208 3.03 18.11 -10.41
N PRO A 209 3.57 19.35 -10.57
CA PRO A 209 3.13 20.51 -9.79
C PRO A 209 1.62 20.78 -9.86
N GLN A 210 1.03 20.67 -11.04
CA GLN A 210 -0.40 20.86 -11.25
C GLN A 210 -1.24 19.78 -10.54
N ASP A 211 -0.78 18.52 -10.55
CA ASP A 211 -1.45 17.41 -9.88
C ASP A 211 -1.34 17.54 -8.36
N ARG A 212 -0.23 18.11 -7.86
CA ARG A 212 -0.10 18.43 -6.43
C ARG A 212 -1.09 19.49 -5.98
N ILE A 213 -1.35 20.51 -6.81
CA ILE A 213 -2.35 21.55 -6.54
C ILE A 213 -3.73 20.90 -6.50
N TRP A 214 -4.05 20.12 -7.54
CA TRP A 214 -5.32 19.40 -7.62
C TRP A 214 -5.54 18.46 -6.44
N ALA A 215 -4.54 17.65 -6.10
CA ALA A 215 -4.61 16.71 -4.97
C ALA A 215 -4.89 17.41 -3.65
N ARG A 216 -4.23 18.54 -3.39
CA ARG A 216 -4.45 19.34 -2.19
C ARG A 216 -5.86 19.90 -2.09
N GLU A 217 -6.45 20.30 -3.21
CA GLU A 217 -7.76 20.97 -3.24
C GLU A 217 -8.93 20.01 -3.33
N HIS A 218 -8.73 18.83 -3.95
CA HIS A 218 -9.83 17.96 -4.34
C HIS A 218 -9.72 16.52 -3.82
N ALA A 219 -8.53 16.03 -3.43
CA ALA A 219 -8.40 14.64 -3.02
C ALA A 219 -9.14 14.39 -1.70
N SER A 220 -9.97 13.35 -1.70
CA SER A 220 -10.56 12.79 -0.48
C SER A 220 -9.71 11.67 0.10
N VAL A 221 -8.96 10.95 -0.72
CA VAL A 221 -7.96 9.96 -0.30
C VAL A 221 -6.60 10.40 -0.83
N LEU A 222 -5.74 10.88 0.06
CA LEU A 222 -4.38 11.32 -0.29
C LEU A 222 -3.40 10.19 -0.02
N MET A 223 -2.70 9.76 -1.05
CA MET A 223 -1.74 8.66 -0.97
C MET A 223 -0.31 9.21 -1.00
N THR A 224 0.44 8.97 0.06
CA THR A 224 1.79 9.53 0.24
C THR A 224 2.69 8.57 1.01
N ASN A 225 3.92 8.99 1.26
CA ASN A 225 4.89 8.28 2.09
C ASN A 225 5.31 9.14 3.31
N PRO A 226 5.97 8.55 4.31
CA PRO A 226 6.40 9.29 5.50
C PRO A 226 7.30 10.49 5.20
N ASP A 227 8.20 10.39 4.23
CA ASP A 227 9.13 11.48 3.90
C ASP A 227 8.38 12.67 3.32
N MET A 228 7.49 12.44 2.36
CA MET A 228 6.68 13.52 1.78
C MET A 228 5.71 14.10 2.81
N LEU A 229 5.14 13.28 3.68
CA LEU A 229 4.34 13.80 4.80
C LEU A 229 5.19 14.72 5.70
N HIS A 230 6.45 14.33 5.98
CA HIS A 230 7.35 15.07 6.85
C HIS A 230 7.79 16.40 6.26
N VAL A 231 8.26 16.41 5.00
CA VAL A 231 8.90 17.58 4.38
C VAL A 231 7.95 18.39 3.49
N GLY A 232 6.97 17.75 2.86
CA GLY A 232 6.08 18.39 1.87
C GLY A 232 4.72 18.82 2.40
N ILE A 233 4.17 18.11 3.39
CA ILE A 233 2.80 18.35 3.85
C ILE A 233 2.77 19.04 5.21
N LEU A 234 3.36 18.44 6.24
CA LEU A 234 3.24 18.96 7.61
C LEU A 234 3.94 20.30 7.85
N PRO A 235 5.07 20.68 7.22
CA PRO A 235 5.61 22.03 7.34
C PRO A 235 4.71 23.10 6.74
N HIS A 236 3.94 22.73 5.73
CA HIS A 236 3.02 23.62 5.01
C HIS A 236 1.55 23.34 5.35
N HIS A 237 1.28 22.89 6.59
CA HIS A 237 -0.05 22.42 7.02
C HIS A 237 -1.16 23.46 6.84
N GLU A 238 -0.84 24.75 6.82
CA GLU A 238 -1.81 25.83 6.56
C GLU A 238 -2.46 25.68 5.18
N ARG A 239 -1.68 25.27 4.16
CA ARG A 239 -2.19 25.00 2.80
C ARG A 239 -3.08 23.76 2.76
N TRP A 240 -3.03 22.92 3.79
CA TRP A 240 -3.78 21.67 3.95
C TRP A 240 -4.88 21.78 5.01
N ALA A 241 -5.19 22.99 5.48
CA ALA A 241 -6.11 23.21 6.58
C ALA A 241 -7.48 22.54 6.38
N THR A 242 -8.05 22.62 5.17
CA THR A 242 -9.32 21.98 4.83
C THR A 242 -9.21 20.46 4.87
N PHE A 243 -8.13 19.89 4.33
CA PHE A 243 -7.87 18.45 4.37
C PHE A 243 -7.78 17.94 5.82
N PHE A 244 -6.97 18.61 6.66
CA PHE A 244 -6.78 18.20 8.06
C PHE A 244 -8.04 18.39 8.91
N ARG A 245 -8.83 19.41 8.63
CA ARG A 245 -10.12 19.65 9.33
C ARG A 245 -11.08 18.48 9.13
N ASN A 246 -11.08 17.90 7.94
CA ASN A 246 -11.97 16.82 7.54
C ASN A 246 -11.31 15.42 7.63
N LEU A 247 -10.08 15.32 8.14
CA LEU A 247 -9.34 14.08 8.22
C LEU A 247 -10.02 13.08 9.16
N ALA A 248 -10.67 12.07 8.58
CA ALA A 248 -11.37 11.03 9.30
C ALA A 248 -10.50 9.79 9.56
N PHE A 249 -9.63 9.45 8.61
CA PHE A 249 -8.80 8.25 8.70
C PHE A 249 -7.34 8.50 8.34
N VAL A 250 -6.46 7.79 9.03
CA VAL A 250 -5.06 7.62 8.64
C VAL A 250 -4.80 6.12 8.52
N VAL A 251 -4.54 5.67 7.31
CA VAL A 251 -4.16 4.29 7.01
C VAL A 251 -2.64 4.21 6.94
N VAL A 252 -2.06 3.35 7.76
CA VAL A 252 -0.61 3.09 7.76
C VAL A 252 -0.41 1.67 7.25
N ASP A 253 -0.09 1.53 5.97
CA ASP A 253 0.06 0.23 5.34
C ASP A 253 1.47 -0.33 5.56
N GLU A 254 1.56 -1.66 5.53
CA GLU A 254 2.79 -2.41 5.76
C GLU A 254 3.58 -1.89 6.98
N SER A 255 2.87 -1.58 8.07
CA SER A 255 3.43 -0.95 9.27
C SER A 255 4.59 -1.74 9.90
N HIS A 256 4.70 -3.02 9.59
CA HIS A 256 5.81 -3.87 10.02
C HIS A 256 7.16 -3.47 9.41
N THR A 257 7.17 -2.68 8.34
CA THR A 257 8.40 -2.14 7.71
C THR A 257 8.99 -0.99 8.51
N TYR A 258 8.18 -0.29 9.31
CA TYR A 258 8.62 0.83 10.13
C TYR A 258 9.28 0.33 11.42
N ARG A 259 10.58 -0.02 11.35
CA ARG A 259 11.37 -0.57 12.46
C ARG A 259 12.61 0.28 12.79
N GLY A 260 13.17 0.07 13.96
CA GLY A 260 14.41 0.74 14.40
C GLY A 260 14.27 2.26 14.40
N VAL A 261 15.30 2.96 13.96
CA VAL A 261 15.35 4.43 13.92
C VAL A 261 14.24 4.99 13.02
N PHE A 262 14.06 4.42 11.84
CA PHE A 262 13.01 4.85 10.90
C PHE A 262 11.61 4.71 11.51
N GLY A 263 11.33 3.59 12.19
CA GLY A 263 10.05 3.41 12.89
C GLY A 263 9.83 4.44 14.00
N SER A 264 10.87 4.80 14.73
CA SER A 264 10.80 5.86 15.75
C SER A 264 10.47 7.21 15.13
N GLN A 265 11.08 7.55 13.99
CA GLN A 265 10.79 8.79 13.25
C GLN A 265 9.34 8.81 12.74
N VAL A 266 8.84 7.71 12.19
CA VAL A 266 7.44 7.59 11.75
C VAL A 266 6.48 7.73 12.95
N GLY A 267 6.83 7.18 14.10
CA GLY A 267 6.04 7.36 15.33
C GLY A 267 5.93 8.83 15.76
N ILE A 268 7.03 9.59 15.70
CA ILE A 268 7.04 11.03 15.98
C ILE A 268 6.22 11.79 14.91
N LEU A 269 6.36 11.41 13.65
CA LEU A 269 5.63 11.99 12.54
C LEU A 269 4.12 11.85 12.71
N LEU A 270 3.64 10.66 13.09
CA LEU A 270 2.23 10.40 13.37
C LEU A 270 1.70 11.20 14.57
N ARG A 271 2.52 11.39 15.61
CA ARG A 271 2.17 12.30 16.72
C ARG A 271 2.01 13.75 16.26
N ARG A 272 2.94 14.22 15.41
CA ARG A 272 2.86 15.56 14.81
C ARG A 272 1.61 15.70 13.95
N LEU A 273 1.32 14.73 13.10
CA LEU A 273 0.10 14.68 12.28
C LEU A 273 -1.17 14.80 13.13
N ARG A 274 -1.28 13.99 14.19
CA ARG A 274 -2.44 14.03 15.11
C ARG A 274 -2.62 15.42 15.72
N ARG A 275 -1.56 16.06 16.17
CA ARG A 275 -1.62 17.40 16.75
C ARG A 275 -2.09 18.45 15.75
N ILE A 276 -1.60 18.39 14.51
CA ILE A 276 -2.02 19.30 13.44
C ILE A 276 -3.49 19.06 13.08
N ALA A 277 -3.91 17.82 12.92
CA ALA A 277 -5.31 17.50 12.64
C ALA A 277 -6.24 17.98 13.76
N ALA A 278 -5.88 17.75 15.03
CA ALA A 278 -6.65 18.23 16.19
C ALA A 278 -6.75 19.76 16.21
N HIS A 279 -5.67 20.48 15.88
CA HIS A 279 -5.67 21.94 15.79
C HIS A 279 -6.73 22.44 14.79
N TYR A 280 -6.83 21.84 13.60
CA TYR A 280 -7.80 22.27 12.58
C TYR A 280 -9.22 21.81 12.84
N ARG A 281 -9.41 20.75 13.61
CA ARG A 281 -10.74 20.26 14.02
C ARG A 281 -11.30 21.01 15.21
N GLY A 282 -10.48 21.75 15.93
CA GLY A 282 -10.84 22.39 17.19
C GLY A 282 -10.88 21.43 18.39
N ASP A 283 -10.39 20.20 18.20
CA ASP A 283 -10.27 19.20 19.26
C ASP A 283 -8.97 19.44 20.06
N ARG A 284 -8.97 19.05 21.32
CA ARG A 284 -7.71 18.93 22.07
C ARG A 284 -6.97 17.66 21.59
N PRO A 285 -5.65 17.73 21.40
CA PRO A 285 -4.85 16.59 20.93
C PRO A 285 -4.83 15.44 21.94
#